data_1660ccb8c69f192e409c610e0d7ad620
#
_entry.id   1660ccb8c69f192e409c610e0d7ad620
#
_cell.length_a   1.000
_cell.length_b   1.000
_cell.length_c   1.000
_cell.angle_alpha   90.00
_cell.angle_beta   90.00
_cell.angle_gamma   90.00
#
_symmetry.space_group_name_H-M   'P 1'
#
loop_
_entity.id
_entity.type
_entity.pdbx_description
1 polymer ?
#
loop_
_entity_poly.entity_id
_entity_poly.type
_entity_poly.pdbx_seq_one_letter_code
_entity_poly.pdbx_strand_id
1 'polypeptide(L)'
;MYIKFKYFILLIYLFFSVCFPTSISFAVWTDSIPLPVAKSGTSAAILNNEIVVIGGKGIIENNPISEIYDINGKIWKPLNLFPKDFHGFRIISFQDKILLCGGYDRGKPTKNCWVYNHSLSNWAQIGDMPYARAEHAMVKLNNKVFLIGGVGEKPEKIMSYDLTKKIWNTDYVGNFSPMYLSGYGIYNDEIALIGGIGVFDSKISNRFVTFNPKLNLWKKHKNYPLNIASSSVQQIKNKLHVLGGISLNPNRTYKNHYSFNGEEWVVEESKPTPRHSMSSIYFNEDWYLIGGSISPGFFSLFSPTDVVEIYTD
;
A
#
# COMPACT_ATOMS: atom_id res chain seq x y z
N MET A 1 67.74 -26.19 -3.37
CA MET A 1 67.19 -24.83 -3.44
C MET A 1 65.94 -24.71 -4.35
N TYR A 2 65.39 -25.85 -4.88
CA TYR A 2 64.24 -25.84 -5.80
C TYR A 2 62.89 -26.21 -5.17
N ILE A 3 62.86 -26.65 -3.93
CA ILE A 3 61.59 -27.10 -3.28
C ILE A 3 60.87 -25.98 -2.55
N LYS A 4 61.54 -24.89 -2.14
CA LYS A 4 60.91 -23.75 -1.45
C LYS A 4 60.15 -22.78 -2.35
N PHE A 5 60.37 -22.82 -3.68
CA PHE A 5 59.71 -21.91 -4.62
C PHE A 5 58.34 -22.40 -5.10
N LYS A 6 58.06 -23.69 -5.01
CA LYS A 6 56.78 -24.26 -5.43
C LYS A 6 55.64 -24.00 -4.44
N TYR A 7 55.96 -23.87 -3.16
CA TYR A 7 54.95 -23.58 -2.15
C TYR A 7 54.60 -22.09 -2.02
N PHE A 8 55.50 -21.21 -2.44
CA PHE A 8 55.23 -19.77 -2.44
C PHE A 8 54.26 -19.35 -3.53
N ILE A 9 54.29 -20.00 -4.67
CA ILE A 9 53.36 -19.72 -5.78
C ILE A 9 51.97 -20.31 -5.49
N LEU A 10 51.85 -21.42 -4.76
CA LEU A 10 50.59 -22.04 -4.37
C LEU A 10 49.85 -21.22 -3.30
N LEU A 11 50.56 -20.52 -2.41
CA LEU A 11 49.97 -19.63 -1.40
C LEU A 11 49.44 -18.31 -1.99
N ILE A 12 50.01 -17.82 -3.10
CA ILE A 12 49.52 -16.63 -3.79
C ILE A 12 48.24 -16.93 -4.58
N TYR A 13 48.08 -18.15 -5.13
CA TYR A 13 46.84 -18.55 -5.80
C TYR A 13 45.67 -18.81 -4.85
N LEU A 14 45.90 -19.10 -3.61
CA LEU A 14 44.84 -19.29 -2.59
C LEU A 14 44.33 -17.97 -1.98
N PHE A 15 45.09 -16.87 -2.11
CA PHE A 15 44.67 -15.57 -1.60
C PHE A 15 43.92 -14.71 -2.62
N PHE A 16 43.91 -15.09 -3.91
CA PHE A 16 43.22 -14.34 -4.97
C PHE A 16 41.81 -14.86 -5.32
N SER A 17 41.33 -15.91 -4.64
CA SER A 17 40.04 -16.53 -4.99
C SER A 17 38.90 -16.23 -4.01
N VAL A 18 38.99 -15.20 -3.16
CA VAL A 18 37.89 -14.78 -2.27
C VAL A 18 37.79 -13.26 -2.26
N CYS A 19 37.57 -12.69 -3.39
CA CYS A 19 36.96 -11.36 -3.48
C CYS A 19 35.88 -11.44 -4.57
N PHE A 20 34.76 -12.09 -4.24
CA PHE A 20 33.53 -11.80 -4.98
C PHE A 20 33.19 -10.35 -4.67
N PRO A 21 33.09 -9.45 -5.66
CA PRO A 21 32.47 -8.19 -5.42
C PRO A 21 31.04 -8.49 -4.95
N THR A 22 30.76 -8.29 -3.69
CA THR A 22 29.38 -8.11 -3.26
C THR A 22 28.91 -6.92 -4.08
N SER A 23 28.06 -7.16 -5.06
CA SER A 23 27.38 -6.09 -5.77
C SER A 23 26.60 -5.33 -4.70
N ILE A 24 27.11 -4.17 -4.32
CA ILE A 24 26.37 -3.24 -3.46
C ILE A 24 25.24 -2.76 -4.36
N SER A 25 24.07 -3.33 -4.18
CA SER A 25 22.84 -2.81 -4.77
C SER A 25 22.52 -1.51 -4.02
N PHE A 26 22.52 -0.40 -4.74
CA PHE A 26 22.01 0.86 -4.22
C PHE A 26 20.52 0.90 -4.51
N ALA A 27 19.75 1.32 -3.52
CA ALA A 27 18.35 1.63 -3.70
C ALA A 27 18.17 2.71 -4.78
N VAL A 28 17.29 2.48 -5.74
CA VAL A 28 17.12 3.32 -6.92
C VAL A 28 15.65 3.63 -7.17
N TRP A 29 15.39 4.91 -7.52
CA TRP A 29 14.12 5.35 -8.09
C TRP A 29 14.17 5.34 -9.61
N THR A 30 13.19 4.72 -10.25
CA THR A 30 13.03 4.72 -11.71
C THR A 30 11.61 5.10 -12.10
N ASP A 31 11.46 5.75 -13.25
CA ASP A 31 10.16 5.99 -13.84
C ASP A 31 9.66 4.77 -14.59
N SER A 32 8.34 4.56 -14.59
CA SER A 32 7.68 3.53 -15.37
C SER A 32 6.69 4.16 -16.35
N ILE A 33 6.03 3.31 -17.16
CA ILE A 33 4.98 3.77 -18.09
C ILE A 33 3.84 4.40 -17.28
N PRO A 34 3.50 5.66 -17.54
CA PRO A 34 2.45 6.36 -16.81
C PRO A 34 1.07 5.70 -17.02
N LEU A 35 0.16 5.95 -16.09
CA LEU A 35 -1.25 5.59 -16.26
C LEU A 35 -1.83 6.24 -17.52
N PRO A 36 -2.72 5.58 -18.24
CA PRO A 36 -3.42 6.16 -19.40
C PRO A 36 -4.22 7.43 -19.05
N VAL A 37 -4.68 7.53 -17.80
CA VAL A 37 -5.43 8.68 -17.29
C VAL A 37 -4.97 9.02 -15.88
N ALA A 38 -4.67 10.30 -15.66
CA ALA A 38 -4.31 10.81 -14.33
C ALA A 38 -5.43 10.62 -13.31
N LYS A 39 -5.14 9.98 -12.17
CA LYS A 39 -6.12 9.73 -11.10
C LYS A 39 -5.48 9.57 -9.72
N SER A 40 -6.26 9.91 -8.70
CA SER A 40 -5.90 9.78 -7.28
C SER A 40 -6.94 8.96 -6.52
N GLY A 41 -6.52 8.39 -5.38
CA GLY A 41 -7.42 7.57 -4.55
C GLY A 41 -7.78 6.23 -5.19
N THR A 42 -6.92 5.73 -6.06
CA THR A 42 -7.01 4.38 -6.64
C THR A 42 -6.65 3.32 -5.60
N SER A 43 -6.94 2.07 -5.91
CA SER A 43 -6.44 0.91 -5.17
C SER A 43 -5.81 -0.10 -6.13
N ALA A 44 -4.69 -0.71 -5.74
CA ALA A 44 -3.97 -1.65 -6.59
C ALA A 44 -3.85 -3.05 -5.96
N ALA A 45 -3.76 -4.06 -6.81
CA ALA A 45 -3.55 -5.45 -6.42
C ALA A 45 -2.77 -6.19 -7.51
N ILE A 46 -2.15 -7.33 -7.16
CA ILE A 46 -1.53 -8.23 -8.14
C ILE A 46 -2.56 -9.30 -8.54
N LEU A 47 -2.69 -9.51 -9.84
CA LEU A 47 -3.53 -10.55 -10.41
C LEU A 47 -2.77 -11.20 -11.58
N ASN A 48 -2.48 -12.50 -11.49
CA ASN A 48 -1.77 -13.27 -12.53
C ASN A 48 -0.46 -12.60 -13.02
N ASN A 49 0.37 -12.11 -12.08
CA ASN A 49 1.62 -11.41 -12.36
C ASN A 49 1.47 -10.06 -13.08
N GLU A 50 0.28 -9.50 -13.09
CA GLU A 50 0.00 -8.15 -13.60
C GLU A 50 -0.49 -7.25 -12.45
N ILE A 51 -0.27 -5.93 -12.58
CA ILE A 51 -0.75 -4.95 -11.59
C ILE A 51 -2.12 -4.45 -12.05
N VAL A 52 -3.14 -4.68 -11.24
CA VAL A 52 -4.48 -4.14 -11.44
C VAL A 52 -4.65 -2.87 -10.63
N VAL A 53 -5.15 -1.80 -11.27
CA VAL A 53 -5.50 -0.52 -10.64
C VAL A 53 -6.97 -0.24 -10.85
N ILE A 54 -7.71 -0.02 -9.77
CA ILE A 54 -9.16 0.16 -9.82
C ILE A 54 -9.57 1.50 -9.20
N GLY A 55 -10.53 2.17 -9.84
CA GLY A 55 -11.18 3.38 -9.37
C GLY A 55 -10.29 4.62 -9.40
N GLY A 56 -10.53 5.51 -8.45
CA GLY A 56 -9.88 6.80 -8.35
C GLY A 56 -10.69 7.93 -8.97
N LYS A 57 -10.22 9.15 -8.76
CA LYS A 57 -10.83 10.38 -9.28
C LYS A 57 -9.86 11.07 -10.23
N GLY A 58 -10.34 11.41 -11.43
CA GLY A 58 -9.69 12.31 -12.37
C GLY A 58 -10.09 13.77 -12.13
N ILE A 59 -9.69 14.67 -13.05
CA ILE A 59 -9.96 16.11 -12.92
C ILE A 59 -11.44 16.44 -13.19
N ILE A 60 -12.09 15.76 -14.12
CA ILE A 60 -13.41 16.14 -14.65
C ILE A 60 -14.48 15.14 -14.24
N GLU A 61 -14.13 13.88 -14.04
CA GLU A 61 -15.08 12.80 -13.74
C GLU A 61 -14.50 11.81 -12.74
N ASN A 62 -15.39 11.17 -11.98
CA ASN A 62 -15.05 9.90 -11.37
C ASN A 62 -14.78 8.92 -12.51
N ASN A 63 -13.52 8.58 -12.73
CA ASN A 63 -13.18 7.68 -13.82
C ASN A 63 -13.24 6.24 -13.29
N PRO A 64 -14.32 5.49 -13.60
CA PRO A 64 -14.45 4.10 -13.17
C PRO A 64 -13.56 3.15 -13.96
N ILE A 65 -12.72 3.67 -14.87
CA ILE A 65 -11.85 2.84 -15.69
C ILE A 65 -10.85 2.14 -14.77
N SER A 66 -10.92 0.83 -14.80
CA SER A 66 -9.92 -0.05 -14.22
C SER A 66 -8.89 -0.39 -15.27
N GLU A 67 -7.63 -0.41 -14.90
CA GLU A 67 -6.53 -0.77 -15.78
C GLU A 67 -5.75 -1.94 -15.22
N ILE A 68 -5.15 -2.70 -16.12
CA ILE A 68 -4.20 -3.75 -15.81
C ILE A 68 -2.88 -3.43 -16.51
N TYR A 69 -1.79 -3.48 -15.75
CA TYR A 69 -0.44 -3.28 -16.25
C TYR A 69 0.25 -4.62 -16.46
N ASP A 70 0.50 -4.93 -17.70
CA ASP A 70 1.36 -6.03 -18.11
C ASP A 70 2.82 -5.63 -17.89
N ILE A 71 3.43 -6.15 -16.82
CA ILE A 71 4.80 -5.79 -16.41
C ILE A 71 5.82 -6.21 -17.46
N ASN A 72 5.63 -7.37 -18.10
CA ASN A 72 6.54 -7.88 -19.10
C ASN A 72 6.44 -7.10 -20.43
N GLY A 73 5.20 -6.84 -20.86
CA GLY A 73 4.92 -6.07 -22.07
C GLY A 73 5.08 -4.56 -21.89
N LYS A 74 5.20 -4.08 -20.64
CA LYS A 74 5.26 -2.66 -20.29
C LYS A 74 4.11 -1.86 -20.91
N ILE A 75 2.89 -2.38 -20.80
CA ILE A 75 1.70 -1.76 -21.41
C ILE A 75 0.51 -1.79 -20.44
N TRP A 76 -0.23 -0.69 -20.41
CA TRP A 76 -1.54 -0.61 -19.74
C TRP A 76 -2.64 -1.07 -20.69
N LYS A 77 -3.56 -1.89 -20.19
CA LYS A 77 -4.75 -2.38 -20.89
C LYS A 77 -5.99 -2.05 -20.05
N PRO A 78 -7.14 -1.75 -20.68
CA PRO A 78 -8.37 -1.59 -19.93
C PRO A 78 -8.79 -2.95 -19.32
N LEU A 79 -9.23 -2.92 -18.07
CA LEU A 79 -9.90 -4.03 -17.42
C LEU A 79 -11.41 -3.82 -17.48
N ASN A 80 -12.19 -4.89 -17.63
CA ASN A 80 -13.65 -4.80 -17.62
C ASN A 80 -14.15 -4.05 -16.39
N LEU A 81 -14.98 -3.04 -16.67
CA LEU A 81 -15.42 -2.02 -15.74
C LEU A 81 -16.08 -2.60 -14.50
N PHE A 82 -15.65 -2.11 -13.35
CA PHE A 82 -16.47 -2.20 -12.15
C PHE A 82 -17.76 -1.39 -12.39
N PRO A 83 -18.95 -1.96 -12.16
CA PRO A 83 -20.21 -1.41 -12.67
C PRO A 83 -20.71 -0.16 -11.93
N LYS A 84 -19.91 0.45 -11.04
CA LYS A 84 -20.35 1.58 -10.22
C LYS A 84 -19.26 2.62 -10.02
N ASP A 85 -19.68 3.87 -9.88
CA ASP A 85 -18.86 5.02 -9.52
C ASP A 85 -18.54 5.03 -8.03
N PHE A 86 -17.61 4.16 -7.60
CA PHE A 86 -17.15 4.06 -6.23
C PHE A 86 -15.76 4.66 -6.08
N HIS A 87 -15.53 5.30 -4.94
CA HIS A 87 -14.22 5.73 -4.51
C HIS A 87 -14.04 5.49 -3.00
N GLY A 88 -12.81 5.57 -2.49
CA GLY A 88 -12.54 5.35 -1.08
C GLY A 88 -12.69 3.88 -0.63
N PHE A 89 -12.86 2.95 -1.56
CA PHE A 89 -12.80 1.51 -1.30
C PHE A 89 -11.35 1.02 -1.24
N ARG A 90 -11.18 -0.24 -0.88
CA ARG A 90 -9.89 -0.94 -0.97
C ARG A 90 -10.06 -2.27 -1.67
N ILE A 91 -8.97 -2.72 -2.31
CA ILE A 91 -8.90 -4.03 -2.94
C ILE A 91 -7.73 -4.86 -2.40
N ILE A 92 -7.91 -6.16 -2.43
CA ILE A 92 -6.83 -7.13 -2.26
C ILE A 92 -7.00 -8.28 -3.26
N SER A 93 -5.89 -8.91 -3.61
CA SER A 93 -5.92 -10.14 -4.40
C SER A 93 -5.90 -11.39 -3.53
N PHE A 94 -6.59 -12.42 -3.98
CA PHE A 94 -6.52 -13.76 -3.42
C PHE A 94 -6.81 -14.79 -4.51
N GLN A 95 -5.92 -15.76 -4.67
CA GLN A 95 -5.98 -16.68 -5.81
C GLN A 95 -5.99 -15.90 -7.14
N ASP A 96 -6.90 -16.24 -8.06
CA ASP A 96 -7.17 -15.57 -9.34
C ASP A 96 -8.27 -14.50 -9.25
N LYS A 97 -8.49 -13.92 -8.07
CA LYS A 97 -9.60 -13.00 -7.77
C LYS A 97 -9.13 -11.72 -7.10
N ILE A 98 -9.96 -10.68 -7.23
CA ILE A 98 -9.84 -9.44 -6.47
C ILE A 98 -11.07 -9.30 -5.58
N LEU A 99 -10.86 -9.08 -4.29
CA LEU A 99 -11.89 -8.64 -3.35
C LEU A 99 -11.84 -7.12 -3.25
N LEU A 100 -12.97 -6.48 -3.46
CA LEU A 100 -13.21 -5.05 -3.27
C LEU A 100 -14.23 -4.88 -2.17
N CYS A 101 -13.96 -4.03 -1.14
CA CYS A 101 -14.93 -3.76 -0.09
C CYS A 101 -15.02 -2.27 0.24
N GLY A 102 -16.24 -1.85 0.60
CA GLY A 102 -16.54 -0.52 1.10
C GLY A 102 -16.46 0.58 0.06
N GLY A 103 -16.02 1.76 0.51
CA GLY A 103 -16.01 2.98 -0.29
C GLY A 103 -17.27 3.80 -0.13
N TYR A 104 -17.40 4.82 -0.96
CA TYR A 104 -18.57 5.70 -0.98
C TYR A 104 -19.47 5.31 -2.16
N ASP A 105 -20.76 5.13 -1.88
CA ASP A 105 -21.85 5.08 -2.86
C ASP A 105 -22.71 6.34 -2.66
N ARG A 106 -22.79 7.20 -3.68
CA ARG A 106 -23.53 8.48 -3.61
C ARG A 106 -23.16 9.33 -2.38
N GLY A 107 -21.86 9.39 -2.08
CA GLY A 107 -21.31 10.18 -0.97
C GLY A 107 -21.47 9.58 0.42
N LYS A 108 -22.01 8.36 0.56
CA LYS A 108 -22.17 7.66 1.85
C LYS A 108 -21.30 6.41 1.89
N PRO A 109 -20.62 6.11 3.02
CA PRO A 109 -19.94 4.85 3.21
C PRO A 109 -20.88 3.66 2.99
N THR A 110 -20.41 2.62 2.31
CA THR A 110 -21.22 1.42 1.98
C THR A 110 -20.69 0.16 2.66
N LYS A 111 -21.56 -0.86 2.78
CA LYS A 111 -21.23 -2.22 3.25
C LYS A 111 -20.85 -3.16 2.12
N ASN A 112 -21.01 -2.73 0.89
CA ASN A 112 -20.90 -3.60 -0.27
C ASN A 112 -19.49 -4.19 -0.41
N CYS A 113 -19.43 -5.48 -0.69
CA CYS A 113 -18.24 -6.17 -1.14
C CYS A 113 -18.48 -6.85 -2.48
N TRP A 114 -17.45 -6.87 -3.31
CA TRP A 114 -17.49 -7.42 -4.64
C TRP A 114 -16.26 -8.30 -4.88
N VAL A 115 -16.44 -9.33 -5.67
CA VAL A 115 -15.34 -10.18 -6.13
C VAL A 115 -15.28 -10.10 -7.66
N TYR A 116 -14.11 -9.75 -8.18
CA TYR A 116 -13.76 -9.93 -9.58
C TYR A 116 -13.15 -11.33 -9.76
N ASN A 117 -13.70 -12.09 -10.69
CA ASN A 117 -13.15 -13.35 -11.13
C ASN A 117 -12.48 -13.15 -12.48
N HIS A 118 -11.17 -13.32 -12.54
CA HIS A 118 -10.40 -13.09 -13.76
C HIS A 118 -10.78 -14.09 -14.86
N SER A 119 -10.90 -15.37 -14.53
CA SER A 119 -11.23 -16.42 -15.49
C SER A 119 -12.59 -16.24 -16.15
N LEU A 120 -13.54 -15.59 -15.44
CA LEU A 120 -14.88 -15.29 -15.94
C LEU A 120 -15.01 -13.85 -16.45
N SER A 121 -13.99 -13.02 -16.25
CA SER A 121 -13.96 -11.58 -16.58
C SER A 121 -15.19 -10.81 -16.06
N ASN A 122 -15.68 -11.15 -14.87
CA ASN A 122 -16.88 -10.53 -14.30
C ASN A 122 -16.74 -10.18 -12.82
N TRP A 123 -17.58 -9.22 -12.40
CA TRP A 123 -17.78 -8.84 -11.01
C TRP A 123 -19.06 -9.46 -10.47
N ALA A 124 -18.98 -9.98 -9.25
CA ALA A 124 -20.14 -10.46 -8.50
C ALA A 124 -20.16 -9.82 -7.12
N GLN A 125 -21.31 -9.29 -6.71
CA GLN A 125 -21.50 -8.85 -5.34
C GLN A 125 -21.55 -10.08 -4.42
N ILE A 126 -20.83 -9.98 -3.31
CA ILE A 126 -20.87 -10.97 -2.22
C ILE A 126 -21.63 -10.39 -1.02
N GLY A 127 -21.75 -11.16 0.06
CA GLY A 127 -22.40 -10.67 1.29
C GLY A 127 -21.77 -9.39 1.83
N ASP A 128 -22.61 -8.54 2.41
CA ASP A 128 -22.21 -7.24 2.93
C ASP A 128 -21.26 -7.35 4.14
N MET A 129 -20.43 -6.32 4.32
CA MET A 129 -19.69 -6.12 5.57
C MET A 129 -20.63 -5.87 6.74
N PRO A 130 -20.24 -6.22 7.98
CA PRO A 130 -21.02 -5.90 9.18
C PRO A 130 -21.29 -4.41 9.35
N TYR A 131 -20.30 -3.55 8.99
CA TYR A 131 -20.36 -2.11 9.13
C TYR A 131 -19.95 -1.41 7.85
N ALA A 132 -20.65 -0.35 7.46
CA ALA A 132 -20.29 0.49 6.33
C ALA A 132 -18.95 1.19 6.58
N ARG A 133 -18.08 1.23 5.54
CA ARG A 133 -16.71 1.72 5.66
C ARG A 133 -16.18 2.33 4.37
N ALA A 134 -15.51 3.49 4.48
CA ALA A 134 -14.73 4.08 3.40
C ALA A 134 -13.39 4.58 3.97
N GLU A 135 -12.38 4.74 3.11
CA GLU A 135 -11.02 5.22 3.45
C GLU A 135 -10.36 4.43 4.60
N HIS A 136 -10.70 3.16 4.72
CA HIS A 136 -10.17 2.23 5.72
C HIS A 136 -8.85 1.60 5.25
N ALA A 137 -8.08 1.07 6.19
CA ALA A 137 -7.00 0.14 5.87
C ALA A 137 -7.59 -1.24 5.55
N MET A 138 -7.09 -1.90 4.52
CA MET A 138 -7.49 -3.26 4.15
C MET A 138 -6.25 -4.10 3.88
N VAL A 139 -6.03 -5.11 4.71
CA VAL A 139 -4.81 -5.93 4.70
C VAL A 139 -5.16 -7.40 4.70
N LYS A 140 -4.56 -8.16 3.80
CA LYS A 140 -4.62 -9.62 3.83
C LYS A 140 -3.46 -10.17 4.66
N LEU A 141 -3.79 -10.89 5.72
CA LEU A 141 -2.82 -11.61 6.54
C LEU A 141 -3.23 -13.08 6.63
N ASN A 142 -2.40 -13.95 6.10
CA ASN A 142 -2.73 -15.37 5.90
C ASN A 142 -4.02 -15.51 5.05
N ASN A 143 -5.01 -16.25 5.57
CA ASN A 143 -6.28 -16.50 4.89
C ASN A 143 -7.42 -15.57 5.34
N LYS A 144 -7.09 -14.45 5.96
CA LYS A 144 -8.07 -13.44 6.41
C LYS A 144 -7.74 -12.07 5.85
N VAL A 145 -8.78 -11.30 5.59
CA VAL A 145 -8.71 -9.89 5.21
C VAL A 145 -9.21 -9.07 6.39
N PHE A 146 -8.41 -8.11 6.83
CA PHE A 146 -8.72 -7.22 7.95
C PHE A 146 -9.04 -5.83 7.43
N LEU A 147 -10.12 -5.24 7.95
CA LEU A 147 -10.52 -3.87 7.68
C LEU A 147 -10.49 -3.09 9.00
N ILE A 148 -9.69 -2.02 9.01
CA ILE A 148 -9.39 -1.28 10.24
C ILE A 148 -9.53 0.23 9.99
N GLY A 149 -10.18 0.94 10.92
CA GLY A 149 -10.41 2.37 10.81
C GLY A 149 -11.33 2.75 9.65
N GLY A 150 -11.09 3.90 9.03
CA GLY A 150 -11.96 4.48 8.01
C GLY A 150 -13.12 5.27 8.59
N VAL A 151 -13.91 5.87 7.71
CA VAL A 151 -15.16 6.56 8.08
C VAL A 151 -16.36 5.66 7.83
N GLY A 152 -17.40 5.78 8.64
CA GLY A 152 -18.64 5.00 8.54
C GLY A 152 -19.15 4.52 9.88
N GLU A 153 -19.83 3.38 9.88
CA GLU A 153 -20.43 2.79 11.10
C GLU A 153 -19.35 2.16 11.99
N LYS A 154 -19.38 2.46 13.30
CA LYS A 154 -18.47 1.87 14.32
C LYS A 154 -17.00 1.80 13.87
N PRO A 155 -16.37 2.95 13.56
CA PRO A 155 -15.02 3.00 13.01
C PRO A 155 -13.94 2.41 13.93
N GLU A 156 -14.22 2.29 15.23
CA GLU A 156 -13.38 1.63 16.24
C GLU A 156 -13.36 0.10 16.13
N LYS A 157 -14.34 -0.49 15.43
CA LYS A 157 -14.43 -1.95 15.28
C LYS A 157 -13.54 -2.43 14.13
N ILE A 158 -12.75 -3.45 14.41
CA ILE A 158 -12.02 -4.22 13.40
C ILE A 158 -12.96 -5.26 12.81
N MET A 159 -13.00 -5.34 11.49
CA MET A 159 -13.70 -6.41 10.78
C MET A 159 -12.67 -7.34 10.13
N SER A 160 -12.92 -8.63 10.15
CA SER A 160 -12.15 -9.56 9.33
C SER A 160 -13.08 -10.48 8.53
N TYR A 161 -12.65 -10.81 7.32
CA TYR A 161 -13.30 -11.75 6.43
C TYR A 161 -12.41 -12.97 6.21
N ASP A 162 -12.92 -14.15 6.55
CA ASP A 162 -12.24 -15.43 6.30
C ASP A 162 -12.50 -15.84 4.84
N LEU A 163 -11.45 -15.89 4.04
CA LEU A 163 -11.52 -16.17 2.59
C LEU A 163 -11.95 -17.60 2.27
N THR A 164 -11.73 -18.55 3.19
CA THR A 164 -12.17 -19.96 3.04
C THR A 164 -13.59 -20.16 3.52
N LYS A 165 -13.88 -19.73 4.74
CA LYS A 165 -15.20 -19.91 5.38
C LYS A 165 -16.24 -18.95 4.83
N LYS A 166 -15.81 -17.84 4.19
CA LYS A 166 -16.66 -16.76 3.66
C LYS A 166 -17.56 -16.13 4.74
N ILE A 167 -17.01 -15.92 5.93
CA ILE A 167 -17.72 -15.31 7.07
C ILE A 167 -16.96 -14.09 7.60
N TRP A 168 -17.74 -13.12 8.07
CA TRP A 168 -17.24 -11.95 8.79
C TRP A 168 -17.10 -12.21 10.28
N ASN A 169 -16.08 -11.61 10.90
CA ASN A 169 -15.89 -11.55 12.34
C ASN A 169 -15.58 -10.12 12.78
N THR A 170 -16.12 -9.73 13.96
CA THR A 170 -15.97 -8.40 14.56
C THR A 170 -15.51 -8.44 16.02
N ASP A 171 -15.05 -9.58 16.52
CA ASP A 171 -14.75 -9.82 17.94
C ASP A 171 -13.38 -9.32 18.37
N TYR A 172 -12.64 -8.66 17.47
CA TYR A 172 -11.38 -8.05 17.84
C TYR A 172 -11.60 -6.81 18.71
N VAL A 173 -10.91 -6.76 19.82
CA VAL A 173 -10.95 -5.62 20.74
C VAL A 173 -10.00 -4.56 20.23
N GLY A 174 -10.55 -3.48 19.69
CA GLY A 174 -9.78 -2.30 19.33
C GLY A 174 -9.63 -1.36 20.52
N ASN A 175 -8.42 -1.18 21.02
CA ASN A 175 -8.12 -0.16 22.03
C ASN A 175 -7.34 0.99 21.41
N PHE A 176 -7.85 1.53 20.29
CA PHE A 176 -7.23 2.67 19.62
C PHE A 176 -8.27 3.65 19.09
N SER A 177 -7.87 4.92 18.98
CA SER A 177 -8.71 5.94 18.33
C SER A 177 -8.76 5.66 16.83
N PRO A 178 -9.94 5.51 16.21
CA PRO A 178 -10.07 5.21 14.80
C PRO A 178 -9.57 6.36 13.95
N MET A 179 -8.86 6.00 12.87
CA MET A 179 -8.29 6.91 11.90
C MET A 179 -8.76 6.51 10.51
N TYR A 180 -8.88 7.46 9.60
CA TYR A 180 -9.04 7.23 8.18
C TYR A 180 -7.83 7.76 7.42
N LEU A 181 -7.63 7.31 6.19
CA LEU A 181 -6.46 7.64 5.37
C LEU A 181 -5.12 7.36 6.08
N SER A 182 -5.07 6.39 6.98
CA SER A 182 -3.79 5.91 7.51
C SER A 182 -2.97 5.25 6.41
N GLY A 183 -1.65 5.42 6.43
CA GLY A 183 -0.75 4.50 5.75
C GLY A 183 -0.86 3.12 6.40
N TYR A 184 -0.87 2.05 5.62
CA TYR A 184 -1.04 0.70 6.14
C TYR A 184 -0.27 -0.34 5.34
N GLY A 185 0.09 -1.42 6.02
CA GLY A 185 0.81 -2.54 5.42
C GLY A 185 1.00 -3.68 6.42
N ILE A 186 1.88 -4.61 6.10
CA ILE A 186 2.32 -5.66 7.01
C ILE A 186 3.72 -5.30 7.51
N TYR A 187 3.98 -5.53 8.78
CA TYR A 187 5.28 -5.41 9.40
C TYR A 187 5.49 -6.54 10.41
N ASN A 188 6.45 -7.41 10.16
CA ASN A 188 6.78 -8.58 11.00
C ASN A 188 5.53 -9.41 11.35
N ASP A 189 4.74 -9.80 10.34
CA ASP A 189 3.50 -10.57 10.47
C ASP A 189 2.39 -9.87 11.29
N GLU A 190 2.49 -8.59 11.52
CA GLU A 190 1.46 -7.75 12.14
C GLU A 190 0.94 -6.69 11.17
N ILE A 191 -0.26 -6.20 11.40
CA ILE A 191 -0.85 -5.13 10.59
C ILE A 191 -0.35 -3.79 11.12
N ALA A 192 0.44 -3.07 10.31
CA ALA A 192 0.96 -1.75 10.61
C ALA A 192 -0.01 -0.65 10.17
N LEU A 193 -0.21 0.34 11.03
CA LEU A 193 -0.96 1.57 10.73
C LEU A 193 -0.10 2.78 11.12
N ILE A 194 0.04 3.72 10.20
CA ILE A 194 0.88 4.92 10.38
C ILE A 194 0.09 6.17 10.03
N GLY A 195 0.11 7.14 10.91
CA GLY A 195 -0.55 8.42 10.71
C GLY A 195 -2.07 8.28 10.55
N GLY A 196 -2.62 9.01 9.59
CA GLY A 196 -4.05 9.10 9.32
C GLY A 196 -4.69 10.33 9.97
N ILE A 197 -5.97 10.49 9.71
CA ILE A 197 -6.82 11.58 10.25
C ILE A 197 -7.77 10.98 11.27
N GLY A 198 -7.84 11.59 12.46
CA GLY A 198 -8.74 11.14 13.53
C GLY A 198 -10.20 11.29 13.14
N VAL A 199 -10.99 10.23 13.30
CA VAL A 199 -12.42 10.25 12.93
C VAL A 199 -13.21 11.22 13.78
N PHE A 200 -12.83 11.40 15.05
CA PHE A 200 -13.57 12.22 16.02
C PHE A 200 -13.03 13.64 16.19
N ASP A 201 -11.74 13.85 15.93
CA ASP A 201 -11.08 15.14 16.18
C ASP A 201 -10.51 15.81 14.93
N SER A 202 -10.57 15.11 13.78
CA SER A 202 -10.08 15.57 12.46
C SER A 202 -8.59 15.97 12.46
N LYS A 203 -7.81 15.49 13.43
CA LYS A 203 -6.37 15.79 13.52
C LYS A 203 -5.56 14.77 12.77
N ILE A 204 -4.54 15.25 12.05
CA ILE A 204 -3.55 14.37 11.44
C ILE A 204 -2.57 13.91 12.50
N SER A 205 -2.31 12.61 12.52
CA SER A 205 -1.45 11.94 13.48
C SER A 205 -0.10 11.56 12.87
N ASN A 206 0.87 11.32 13.74
CA ASN A 206 2.14 10.66 13.39
C ASN A 206 2.28 9.30 14.10
N ARG A 207 1.19 8.77 14.61
CA ARG A 207 1.19 7.51 15.34
C ARG A 207 1.66 6.35 14.47
N PHE A 208 2.46 5.47 15.04
CA PHE A 208 2.77 4.17 14.49
C PHE A 208 2.35 3.08 15.47
N VAL A 209 1.44 2.22 15.05
CA VAL A 209 0.96 1.07 15.82
C VAL A 209 0.92 -0.17 14.93
N THR A 210 1.10 -1.34 15.55
CA THR A 210 0.84 -2.63 14.93
C THR A 210 -0.26 -3.37 15.66
N PHE A 211 -1.03 -4.15 14.92
CA PHE A 211 -2.05 -5.05 15.44
C PHE A 211 -1.70 -6.50 15.13
N ASN A 212 -1.57 -7.31 16.18
CA ASN A 212 -1.40 -8.75 16.06
C ASN A 212 -2.77 -9.44 16.20
N PRO A 213 -3.37 -9.95 15.11
CA PRO A 213 -4.70 -10.53 15.18
C PRO A 213 -4.75 -11.92 15.81
N LYS A 214 -3.62 -12.63 15.94
CA LYS A 214 -3.56 -13.94 16.64
C LYS A 214 -3.65 -13.75 18.15
N LEU A 215 -3.01 -12.71 18.66
CA LEU A 215 -2.97 -12.37 20.08
C LEU A 215 -4.06 -11.36 20.48
N ASN A 216 -4.74 -10.76 19.49
CA ASN A 216 -5.68 -9.65 19.67
C ASN A 216 -5.04 -8.47 20.43
N LEU A 217 -3.80 -8.14 20.12
CA LEU A 217 -2.99 -7.14 20.83
C LEU A 217 -2.52 -6.03 19.89
N TRP A 218 -2.55 -4.81 20.43
CA TRP A 218 -1.96 -3.62 19.83
C TRP A 218 -0.60 -3.33 20.46
N LYS A 219 0.36 -2.99 19.60
CA LYS A 219 1.68 -2.50 20.01
C LYS A 219 1.89 -1.09 19.49
N LYS A 220 2.35 -0.20 20.35
CA LYS A 220 2.76 1.15 19.99
C LYS A 220 4.27 1.17 19.74
N HIS A 221 4.67 1.81 18.65
CA HIS A 221 6.07 2.01 18.27
C HIS A 221 6.46 3.49 18.37
N LYS A 222 7.72 3.80 18.08
CA LYS A 222 8.21 5.17 17.94
C LYS A 222 7.41 5.88 16.85
N ASN A 223 6.82 7.01 17.17
CA ASN A 223 6.01 7.77 16.23
C ASN A 223 6.78 8.10 14.96
N TYR A 224 6.07 8.15 13.84
CA TYR A 224 6.62 8.62 12.57
C TYR A 224 7.10 10.07 12.70
N PRO A 225 8.17 10.49 12.01
CA PRO A 225 8.72 11.84 12.18
C PRO A 225 7.78 12.99 11.79
N LEU A 226 6.77 12.72 10.98
CA LEU A 226 5.85 13.73 10.44
C LEU A 226 4.40 13.38 10.77
N ASN A 227 3.56 14.39 11.04
CA ASN A 227 2.12 14.22 11.01
C ASN A 227 1.69 14.00 9.55
N ILE A 228 1.09 12.84 9.27
CA ILE A 228 0.91 12.38 7.88
C ILE A 228 -0.37 11.59 7.68
N ALA A 229 -1.00 11.77 6.52
CA ALA A 229 -2.10 10.94 6.05
C ALA A 229 -1.88 10.55 4.58
N SER A 230 -2.58 9.50 4.13
CA SER A 230 -2.52 9.01 2.74
C SER A 230 -1.11 8.70 2.23
N SER A 231 -0.23 8.21 3.10
CA SER A 231 1.09 7.71 2.75
C SER A 231 1.04 6.26 2.27
N SER A 232 2.04 5.85 1.48
CA SER A 232 2.27 4.45 1.13
C SER A 232 3.18 3.79 2.16
N VAL A 233 2.90 2.52 2.46
CA VAL A 233 3.63 1.73 3.47
C VAL A 233 3.93 0.34 2.91
N GLN A 234 5.18 -0.08 3.01
CA GLN A 234 5.62 -1.39 2.56
C GLN A 234 6.77 -1.91 3.42
N GLN A 235 6.72 -3.17 3.82
CA GLN A 235 7.92 -3.84 4.35
C GLN A 235 8.78 -4.29 3.19
N ILE A 236 10.04 -3.85 3.17
CA ILE A 236 11.07 -4.28 2.23
C ILE A 236 12.21 -4.82 3.06
N LYS A 237 12.62 -6.08 2.81
CA LYS A 237 13.56 -6.79 3.67
C LYS A 237 13.09 -6.73 5.14
N ASN A 238 13.90 -6.22 6.05
CA ASN A 238 13.60 -6.14 7.48
C ASN A 238 13.14 -4.77 7.96
N LYS A 239 12.90 -3.81 7.04
CA LYS A 239 12.51 -2.45 7.35
C LYS A 239 11.09 -2.16 6.89
N LEU A 240 10.37 -1.33 7.64
CA LEU A 240 9.07 -0.80 7.22
C LEU A 240 9.27 0.56 6.57
N HIS A 241 9.08 0.66 5.27
CA HIS A 241 9.19 1.88 4.50
C HIS A 241 7.87 2.65 4.48
N VAL A 242 7.96 3.97 4.65
CA VAL A 242 6.82 4.90 4.59
C VAL A 242 7.17 6.07 3.71
N LEU A 243 6.25 6.44 2.82
CA LEU A 243 6.59 7.30 1.72
C LEU A 243 5.43 8.19 1.30
N GLY A 244 5.76 9.46 0.98
CA GLY A 244 4.80 10.44 0.50
C GLY A 244 3.74 10.82 1.54
N GLY A 245 2.53 11.16 1.08
CA GLY A 245 1.40 11.55 1.92
C GLY A 245 1.23 13.06 2.07
N ILE A 246 0.25 13.47 2.87
CA ILE A 246 -0.09 14.88 3.13
C ILE A 246 -0.08 15.24 4.60
N SER A 247 0.13 16.54 4.87
CA SER A 247 -0.28 17.23 6.09
C SER A 247 -1.18 18.41 5.74
N LEU A 248 -2.10 18.75 6.63
CA LEU A 248 -2.97 19.93 6.48
C LEU A 248 -2.48 21.12 7.31
N ASN A 249 -1.57 20.87 8.26
CA ASN A 249 -0.89 21.91 9.01
C ASN A 249 0.56 21.49 9.30
N PRO A 250 1.55 22.01 8.54
CA PRO A 250 1.40 22.87 7.37
C PRO A 250 0.69 22.14 6.21
N ASN A 251 -0.04 22.89 5.36
CA ASN A 251 -0.71 22.33 4.19
C ASN A 251 0.32 21.94 3.12
N ARG A 252 0.68 20.66 3.07
CA ARG A 252 1.84 20.19 2.30
C ARG A 252 1.69 18.75 1.83
N THR A 253 2.11 18.49 0.59
CA THR A 253 2.35 17.14 0.05
C THR A 253 3.82 16.78 0.21
N TYR A 254 4.08 15.56 0.67
CA TYR A 254 5.43 15.08 0.97
C TYR A 254 6.00 14.19 -0.13
N LYS A 255 7.32 14.29 -0.32
CA LYS A 255 8.13 13.33 -1.07
C LYS A 255 9.03 12.49 -0.14
N ASN A 256 8.99 12.76 1.16
CA ASN A 256 9.85 12.12 2.15
C ASN A 256 9.67 10.60 2.13
N HIS A 257 10.78 9.93 2.30
CA HIS A 257 10.88 8.50 2.46
C HIS A 257 11.63 8.19 3.74
N TYR A 258 11.02 7.42 4.62
CA TYR A 258 11.63 6.94 5.86
C TYR A 258 11.46 5.45 5.95
N SER A 259 12.45 4.78 6.53
CA SER A 259 12.34 3.38 6.93
C SER A 259 12.46 3.23 8.45
N PHE A 260 11.71 2.29 9.01
CA PHE A 260 11.79 1.90 10.42
C PHE A 260 12.55 0.60 10.54
N ASN A 261 13.65 0.60 11.29
CA ASN A 261 14.55 -0.55 11.46
C ASN A 261 14.23 -1.45 12.68
N GLY A 262 13.11 -1.17 13.36
CA GLY A 262 12.71 -1.83 14.62
C GLY A 262 12.90 -0.96 15.86
N GLU A 263 13.76 0.05 15.80
CA GLU A 263 14.09 0.96 16.91
C GLU A 263 13.83 2.43 16.53
N GLU A 264 14.28 2.84 15.36
CA GLU A 264 14.21 4.22 14.92
C GLU A 264 13.86 4.38 13.44
N TRP A 265 13.42 5.59 13.08
CA TRP A 265 13.18 6.01 11.73
C TRP A 265 14.45 6.56 11.09
N VAL A 266 14.81 6.01 9.95
CA VAL A 266 15.96 6.42 9.14
C VAL A 266 15.45 7.14 7.90
N VAL A 267 16.11 8.23 7.51
CA VAL A 267 15.81 8.93 6.25
C VAL A 267 16.39 8.12 5.10
N GLU A 268 15.56 7.81 4.15
CA GLU A 268 15.93 7.16 2.88
C GLU A 268 15.90 8.17 1.73
N GLU A 269 16.36 7.77 0.55
CA GLU A 269 16.28 8.62 -0.62
C GLU A 269 14.82 8.96 -0.95
N SER A 270 14.53 10.27 -1.03
CA SER A 270 13.18 10.75 -1.30
C SER A 270 12.75 10.41 -2.73
N LYS A 271 11.46 10.04 -2.88
CA LYS A 271 10.89 9.83 -4.22
C LYS A 271 10.94 11.13 -5.04
N PRO A 272 11.04 11.02 -6.38
CA PRO A 272 11.14 12.19 -7.26
C PRO A 272 9.93 13.13 -7.15
N THR A 273 8.70 12.58 -7.18
CA THR A 273 7.47 13.40 -7.22
C THR A 273 6.73 13.41 -5.88
N PRO A 274 6.51 14.57 -5.22
CA PRO A 274 5.67 14.65 -4.02
C PRO A 274 4.23 14.22 -4.35
N ARG A 275 3.69 13.20 -3.65
CA ARG A 275 2.34 12.68 -3.91
C ARG A 275 1.72 12.07 -2.66
N HIS A 276 0.39 12.06 -2.63
CA HIS A 276 -0.44 11.33 -1.68
C HIS A 276 -1.58 10.61 -2.40
N SER A 277 -2.33 9.78 -1.71
CA SER A 277 -3.47 9.02 -2.26
C SER A 277 -3.13 8.23 -3.53
N MET A 278 -1.88 7.82 -3.63
CA MET A 278 -1.40 6.91 -4.67
C MET A 278 -1.72 5.48 -4.29
N SER A 279 -1.91 4.62 -5.28
CA SER A 279 -1.81 3.18 -5.09
C SER A 279 -0.37 2.78 -4.89
N SER A 280 -0.13 1.78 -4.05
CA SER A 280 1.19 1.18 -3.93
C SER A 280 1.11 -0.33 -3.87
N ILE A 281 2.04 -1.00 -4.53
CA ILE A 281 2.12 -2.46 -4.58
C ILE A 281 3.57 -2.91 -4.68
N TYR A 282 3.95 -3.89 -3.87
CA TYR A 282 5.27 -4.50 -3.91
C TYR A 282 5.18 -5.83 -4.65
N PHE A 283 5.96 -5.96 -5.72
CA PHE A 283 5.95 -7.14 -6.56
C PHE A 283 7.29 -7.33 -7.27
N ASN A 284 7.84 -8.55 -7.25
CA ASN A 284 9.12 -8.90 -7.85
C ASN A 284 10.28 -8.00 -7.39
N GLU A 285 10.37 -7.73 -6.09
CA GLU A 285 11.38 -6.87 -5.47
C GLU A 285 11.27 -5.37 -5.81
N ASP A 286 10.27 -4.98 -6.59
CA ASP A 286 9.95 -3.63 -6.97
C ASP A 286 8.74 -3.08 -6.20
N TRP A 287 8.84 -1.87 -5.68
CA TRP A 287 7.73 -1.15 -5.07
C TRP A 287 7.18 -0.08 -6.00
N TYR A 288 6.07 -0.39 -6.63
CA TYR A 288 5.36 0.49 -7.56
C TYR A 288 4.51 1.50 -6.81
N LEU A 289 4.62 2.78 -7.20
CA LEU A 289 3.81 3.89 -6.73
C LEU A 289 3.07 4.50 -7.91
N ILE A 290 1.75 4.39 -7.90
CA ILE A 290 0.92 4.59 -9.09
C ILE A 290 -0.08 5.72 -8.86
N GLY A 291 -0.06 6.73 -9.74
CA GLY A 291 -0.97 7.87 -9.70
C GLY A 291 -0.85 8.70 -8.42
N GLY A 292 -1.97 9.14 -7.89
CA GLY A 292 -2.09 9.99 -6.70
C GLY A 292 -2.32 11.46 -7.04
N SER A 293 -2.21 12.33 -6.03
CA SER A 293 -2.35 13.78 -6.19
C SER A 293 -1.09 14.51 -5.72
N ILE A 294 -0.71 15.56 -6.44
CA ILE A 294 0.49 16.35 -6.14
C ILE A 294 0.22 17.53 -5.21
N SER A 295 -1.01 18.03 -5.15
CA SER A 295 -1.37 19.18 -4.32
C SER A 295 -2.11 18.76 -3.05
N PRO A 296 -1.91 19.44 -1.93
CA PRO A 296 -2.58 19.13 -0.66
C PRO A 296 -3.97 19.74 -0.56
N GLY A 297 -4.77 19.23 0.39
CA GLY A 297 -6.07 19.80 0.78
C GLY A 297 -7.08 19.84 -0.36
N PHE A 298 -7.82 20.94 -0.46
CA PHE A 298 -8.86 21.12 -1.49
C PHE A 298 -8.31 21.00 -2.92
N PHE A 299 -7.12 21.48 -3.19
CA PHE A 299 -6.49 21.44 -4.50
C PHE A 299 -6.13 20.01 -4.96
N SER A 300 -6.16 19.03 -4.06
CA SER A 300 -5.93 17.62 -4.42
C SER A 300 -6.97 17.10 -5.43
N LEU A 301 -8.17 17.66 -5.43
CA LEU A 301 -9.25 17.31 -6.37
C LEU A 301 -8.91 17.69 -7.83
N PHE A 302 -8.03 18.67 -8.00
CA PHE A 302 -7.67 19.25 -9.31
C PHE A 302 -6.25 18.91 -9.76
N SER A 303 -5.56 18.05 -9.03
CA SER A 303 -4.15 17.74 -9.29
C SER A 303 -3.83 16.23 -9.25
N PRO A 304 -4.71 15.36 -9.78
CA PRO A 304 -4.35 13.98 -9.97
C PRO A 304 -3.18 13.86 -10.97
N THR A 305 -2.41 12.79 -10.85
CA THR A 305 -1.29 12.52 -11.75
C THR A 305 -1.34 11.10 -12.29
N ASP A 306 -0.74 10.89 -13.45
CA ASP A 306 -0.55 9.61 -14.12
C ASP A 306 0.81 8.97 -13.81
N VAL A 307 1.67 9.65 -13.07
CA VAL A 307 3.04 9.22 -12.76
C VAL A 307 3.07 7.85 -12.10
N VAL A 308 3.95 6.99 -12.60
CA VAL A 308 4.30 5.69 -12.00
C VAL A 308 5.80 5.68 -11.73
N GLU A 309 6.17 5.55 -10.46
CA GLU A 309 7.55 5.46 -9.99
C GLU A 309 7.79 4.12 -9.33
N ILE A 310 8.97 3.56 -9.49
CA ILE A 310 9.39 2.28 -8.94
C ILE A 310 10.59 2.50 -8.03
N TYR A 311 10.52 1.94 -6.84
CA TYR A 311 11.64 1.86 -5.90
C TYR A 311 12.12 0.41 -5.83
N THR A 312 13.41 0.21 -6.13
CA THR A 312 14.11 -1.07 -6.01
C THR A 312 15.22 -0.93 -4.99
N ASP A 313 15.27 -1.81 -3.95
CA ASP A 313 16.25 -1.78 -2.84
C ASP A 313 17.22 -2.99 -2.92
#